data_032b563c876be4393e1229cd041bd848
#
_entry.id   032b563c876be4393e1229cd041bd848
#
_cell.length_a   1.000
_cell.length_b   1.000
_cell.length_c   1.000
_cell.angle_alpha   90.00
_cell.angle_beta   90.00
_cell.angle_gamma   90.00
#
_symmetry.space_group_name_H-M   'P 1'
#
loop_
_entity.id
_entity.type
_entity.pdbx_description
1 polymer ?
#
loop_
_entity_poly.entity_id
_entity_poly.type
_entity_poly.pdbx_seq_one_letter_code
_entity_poly.pdbx_strand_id
1 'polypeptide(L)' 'MAAYFALRIMERKLTFSRVVSVYPQYRDAIIEILTAEGKEYLIEE' A
#
# COMPACT_ATOMS: atom_id res chain seq x y z
N MET A 1 -11.48 -0.09 -1.56
CA MET A 1 -10.73 -0.24 -0.30
C MET A 1 -9.23 -0.11 -0.49
N ALA A 2 -8.72 -0.49 -1.66
CA ALA A 2 -7.27 -0.37 -1.88
C ALA A 2 -6.77 1.07 -1.73
N ALA A 3 -7.55 2.03 -2.19
CA ALA A 3 -7.16 3.44 -2.08
C ALA A 3 -7.03 3.87 -0.62
N TYR A 4 -7.90 3.38 0.22
CA TYR A 4 -7.84 3.68 1.65
C TYR A 4 -6.55 3.12 2.26
N PHE A 5 -6.22 1.88 1.93
CA PHE A 5 -5.01 1.28 2.46
C PHE A 5 -3.76 1.97 1.94
N ALA A 6 -3.77 2.33 0.65
CA ALA A 6 -2.63 3.05 0.09
C ALA A 6 -2.43 4.39 0.81
N LEU A 7 -3.52 5.10 1.09
CA LEU A 7 -3.44 6.35 1.81
C LEU A 7 -2.85 6.16 3.20
N ARG A 8 -3.30 5.12 3.91
CA ARG A 8 -2.79 4.84 5.24
C ARG A 8 -1.31 4.49 5.23
N ILE A 9 -0.88 3.77 4.20
CA ILE A 9 0.53 3.44 4.06
C ILE A 9 1.34 4.71 3.81
N MET A 10 0.83 5.60 2.98
CA MET A 10 1.51 6.87 2.71
C MET A 10 1.59 7.75 3.95
N GLU A 11 0.61 7.63 4.85
CA GLU A 11 0.62 8.37 6.10
C GLU A 11 1.46 7.70 7.17
N ARG A 12 2.04 6.55 6.86
CA ARG A 12 2.88 5.77 7.76
C ARG A 12 2.10 5.25 8.96
N LYS A 13 0.79 5.11 8.80
CA LYS A 13 -0.06 4.50 9.84
C LYS A 13 -0.10 2.99 9.71
N LEU A 14 0.12 2.50 8.50
CA LEU A 14 0.16 1.07 8.21
C LEU A 14 1.39 0.79 7.34
N THR A 15 1.83 -0.47 7.34
CA THR A 15 2.91 -0.88 6.45
C THR A 15 2.32 -1.71 5.32
N PHE A 16 2.97 -1.64 4.16
CA PHE A 16 2.54 -2.42 3.01
C PHE A 16 2.52 -3.92 3.34
N SER A 17 3.58 -4.39 3.97
CA SER A 17 3.71 -5.79 4.33
C SER A 17 2.54 -6.26 5.20
N ARG A 18 2.17 -5.43 6.18
CA ARG A 18 1.08 -5.77 7.09
C ARG A 18 -0.25 -5.84 6.36
N VAL A 19 -0.51 -4.85 5.52
CA VAL A 19 -1.78 -4.80 4.78
C VAL A 19 -1.90 -5.97 3.83
N VAL A 20 -0.83 -6.30 3.12
CA VAL A 20 -0.84 -7.41 2.16
C VAL A 20 -0.99 -8.75 2.88
N SER A 21 -0.46 -8.85 4.07
CA SER A 21 -0.60 -10.07 4.86
C SER A 21 -2.07 -10.34 5.21
N VAL A 22 -2.79 -9.28 5.53
CA VAL A 22 -4.20 -9.41 5.94
C VAL A 22 -5.13 -9.40 4.73
N TYR A 23 -4.81 -8.60 3.71
CA TYR A 23 -5.65 -8.44 2.53
C TYR A 23 -4.82 -8.62 1.25
N PRO A 24 -4.37 -9.85 0.97
CA PRO A 24 -3.53 -10.08 -0.21
C PRO A 24 -4.22 -9.73 -1.53
N GLN A 25 -5.54 -9.71 -1.55
CA GLN A 25 -6.29 -9.40 -2.75
C GLN A 25 -6.12 -7.95 -3.19
N TYR A 26 -5.66 -7.07 -2.31
CA TYR A 26 -5.47 -5.66 -2.64
C TYR A 26 -4.03 -5.32 -3.01
N ARG A 27 -3.15 -6.31 -2.99
CA ARG A 27 -1.72 -6.08 -3.20
C ARG A 27 -1.43 -5.32 -4.50
N ASP A 28 -1.91 -5.85 -5.61
CA ASP A 28 -1.60 -5.25 -6.91
C ASP A 28 -2.19 -3.84 -7.04
N ALA A 29 -3.39 -3.64 -6.53
CA ALA A 29 -4.03 -2.33 -6.60
C ALA A 29 -3.27 -1.32 -5.76
N ILE A 30 -2.78 -1.72 -4.58
CA ILE A 30 -2.02 -0.83 -3.71
C ILE A 30 -0.69 -0.48 -4.37
N ILE A 31 -0.02 -1.47 -4.97
CA ILE A 31 1.25 -1.22 -5.67
C ILE A 31 1.03 -0.20 -6.77
N GLU A 32 -0.05 -0.35 -7.54
CA GLU A 32 -0.34 0.56 -8.62
C GLU A 32 -0.53 1.99 -8.13
N ILE A 33 -1.27 2.15 -7.04
CA ILE A 33 -1.52 3.46 -6.47
C ILE A 33 -0.22 4.08 -5.94
N LEU A 34 0.56 3.33 -5.20
CA LEU A 34 1.80 3.85 -4.63
C LEU A 34 2.79 4.23 -5.72
N THR A 35 2.86 3.44 -6.79
CA THR A 35 3.73 3.74 -7.90
C THR A 35 3.31 5.02 -8.60
N ALA A 36 2.00 5.20 -8.80
CA ALA A 36 1.47 6.40 -9.45
C ALA A 36 1.77 7.66 -8.62
N GLU A 37 1.86 7.52 -7.32
CA GLU A 37 2.15 8.65 -6.43
C GLU A 37 3.65 8.85 -6.21
N GLY A 38 4.47 8.01 -6.81
CA GLY A 38 5.91 8.11 -6.61
C GLY A 38 6.35 7.64 -5.25
N LYS A 39 5.57 6.78 -4.62
CA LYS A 39 5.83 6.28 -3.27
C LYS A 39 6.13 4.80 -3.26
N GLU A 40 6.64 4.27 -4.36
CA GLU A 40 6.89 2.84 -4.44
C GLU A 40 7.93 2.36 -3.43
N TYR A 41 8.73 3.27 -2.86
CA TYR A 41 9.67 2.88 -1.82
C TYR A 41 8.96 2.34 -0.59
N LEU A 42 7.69 2.68 -0.41
CA LEU A 42 6.92 2.18 0.73
C LEU A 42 6.56 0.71 0.59
N ILE A 43 6.66 0.17 -0.61
CA ILE A 43 6.33 -1.22 -0.87
C ILE A 43 7.33 -2.14 -0.18
N GLU A 44 8.55 -1.68 -0.03
CA GLU A 44 9.63 -2.50 0.54
C GLU A 44 9.78 -2.35 2.06
N GLU A 45 8.93 -1.58 2.67
CA GLU A 45 8.99 -1.44 4.12
C GLU A 45 8.27 -2.60 4.86
#